data_8ea501dc68298b918e576c359c4b42d2
#
_entry.id   8ea501dc68298b918e576c359c4b42d2
#
_cell.length_a   1.000
_cell.length_b   1.000
_cell.length_c   1.000
_cell.angle_alpha   90.00
_cell.angle_beta   90.00
_cell.angle_gamma   90.00
#
_symmetry.space_group_name_H-M   'P 1'
#
loop_
_entity.id
_entity.type
_entity.pdbx_description
1 polymer ?
#
loop_
_entity_poly.entity_id
_entity_poly.type
_entity_poly.pdbx_seq_one_letter_code
_entity_poly.pdbx_strand_id
1 'polypeptide(L)'
;MNKKLLVVIDMQNDFITGALGNKECQAVVPAVAAKVKSAEGNANIVYTLDTHMEDYMNTQEGRNLPVKHCIKPDNGWKLIPELEGIKAVRSFEK
;
A
#
# COMPACT_ATOMS: atom_id res chain seq x y z
N MET A 1 1.42 -29.04 8.61
CA MET A 1 0.62 -28.09 7.83
C MET A 1 1.42 -26.84 7.57
N ASN A 2 1.58 -26.47 6.30
CA ASN A 2 2.38 -25.29 5.95
C ASN A 2 1.55 -24.03 6.11
N LYS A 3 2.07 -23.10 6.93
CA LYS A 3 1.49 -21.77 7.05
C LYS A 3 2.18 -20.84 6.07
N LYS A 4 1.39 -20.18 5.25
CA LYS A 4 1.90 -19.21 4.28
C LYS A 4 1.58 -17.80 4.76
N LEU A 5 2.52 -16.89 4.51
CA LEU A 5 2.34 -15.46 4.79
C LEU A 5 2.60 -14.69 3.50
N LEU A 6 1.62 -13.89 3.10
CA LEU A 6 1.77 -12.96 1.99
C LEU A 6 1.83 -11.55 2.55
N VAL A 7 2.94 -10.88 2.34
CA VAL A 7 3.12 -9.48 2.76
C VAL A 7 2.94 -8.60 1.52
N VAL A 8 1.94 -7.73 1.57
CA VAL A 8 1.64 -6.77 0.50
C VAL A 8 2.18 -5.42 0.93
N ILE A 9 3.23 -4.95 0.26
CA ILE A 9 3.99 -3.79 0.70
C ILE A 9 3.52 -2.54 -0.04
N ASP A 10 2.94 -1.60 0.70
CA ASP A 10 2.65 -0.23 0.27
C ASP A 10 1.87 -0.12 -1.04
N MET A 11 0.89 -0.99 -1.25
CA MET A 11 0.01 -0.94 -2.42
C MET A 11 -1.08 0.11 -2.20
N GLN A 12 -0.66 1.34 -2.09
CA GLN A 12 -1.48 2.50 -1.79
C GLN A 12 -1.65 3.38 -3.02
N ASN A 13 -2.73 4.16 -3.04
CA ASN A 13 -3.07 4.97 -4.21
C ASN A 13 -1.95 5.91 -4.64
N ASP A 14 -1.25 6.56 -3.70
CA ASP A 14 -0.20 7.51 -4.05
C ASP A 14 1.00 6.89 -4.76
N PHE A 15 1.25 5.59 -4.56
CA PHE A 15 2.34 4.90 -5.25
C PHE A 15 1.92 4.34 -6.60
N ILE A 16 0.63 4.30 -6.91
CA ILE A 16 0.12 3.70 -8.14
C ILE A 16 -0.37 4.78 -9.12
N THR A 17 -1.37 5.55 -8.73
CA THR A 17 -1.97 6.58 -9.58
C THR A 17 -1.81 7.99 -9.02
N GLY A 18 -1.37 8.13 -7.78
CA GLY A 18 -1.28 9.42 -7.11
C GLY A 18 0.10 10.08 -7.25
N ALA A 19 0.51 10.79 -6.20
CA ALA A 19 1.66 11.69 -6.24
C ALA A 19 2.98 11.03 -6.67
N LEU A 20 3.19 9.78 -6.32
CA LEU A 20 4.41 9.02 -6.66
C LEU A 20 4.12 7.87 -7.64
N GLY A 21 2.97 7.90 -8.29
CA GLY A 21 2.57 6.86 -9.23
C GLY A 21 3.33 6.94 -10.55
N ASN A 22 3.40 5.80 -11.25
CA ASN A 22 3.99 5.71 -12.58
C ASN A 22 3.42 4.50 -13.33
N LYS A 23 3.76 4.41 -14.63
CA LYS A 23 3.23 3.35 -15.49
C LYS A 23 3.65 1.97 -15.04
N GLU A 24 4.89 1.82 -14.57
CA GLU A 24 5.43 0.54 -14.13
C GLU A 24 4.67 0.04 -12.89
N CYS A 25 4.39 0.92 -11.94
CA CYS A 25 3.60 0.57 -10.76
C CYS A 25 2.17 0.19 -11.14
N GLN A 26 1.57 0.94 -12.08
CA GLN A 26 0.22 0.63 -12.56
C GLN A 26 0.17 -0.72 -13.27
N ALA A 27 1.21 -1.06 -14.02
CA ALA A 27 1.28 -2.30 -14.78
C ALA A 27 1.30 -3.56 -13.91
N VAL A 28 1.79 -3.47 -12.67
CA VAL A 28 1.84 -4.63 -11.76
C VAL A 28 0.53 -4.87 -11.02
N VAL A 29 -0.41 -3.92 -11.04
CA VAL A 29 -1.66 -4.02 -10.27
C VAL A 29 -2.47 -5.28 -10.59
N PRO A 30 -2.71 -5.65 -11.86
CA PRO A 30 -3.46 -6.88 -12.13
C PRO A 30 -2.82 -8.12 -11.54
N ALA A 31 -1.48 -8.24 -11.64
CA ALA A 31 -0.75 -9.39 -11.10
C ALA A 31 -0.82 -9.41 -9.57
N VAL A 32 -0.66 -8.25 -8.92
CA VAL A 32 -0.76 -8.14 -7.47
C VAL A 32 -2.16 -8.50 -6.99
N ALA A 33 -3.19 -7.94 -7.63
CA ALA A 33 -4.57 -8.22 -7.27
C ALA A 33 -4.91 -9.69 -7.41
N ALA A 34 -4.46 -10.33 -8.50
CA ALA A 34 -4.67 -11.76 -8.72
C ALA A 34 -3.96 -12.60 -7.65
N LYS A 35 -2.74 -12.23 -7.29
CA LYS A 35 -1.96 -12.94 -6.27
C LYS A 35 -2.63 -12.85 -4.91
N VAL A 36 -3.08 -11.66 -4.52
CA VAL A 36 -3.73 -11.44 -3.23
C VAL A 36 -5.06 -12.20 -3.17
N LYS A 37 -5.85 -12.14 -4.24
CA LYS A 37 -7.10 -12.91 -4.31
C LYS A 37 -6.87 -14.41 -4.18
N SER A 38 -5.83 -14.94 -4.84
CA SER A 38 -5.52 -16.36 -4.76
C SER A 38 -5.06 -16.77 -3.38
N ALA A 39 -4.53 -15.85 -2.59
CA ALA A 39 -4.08 -16.11 -1.24
C ALA A 39 -5.23 -16.12 -0.21
N GLU A 40 -6.38 -15.55 -0.54
CA GLU A 40 -7.53 -15.58 0.35
C GLU A 40 -7.90 -17.02 0.71
N GLY A 41 -7.99 -17.31 2.02
CA GLY A 41 -8.29 -18.65 2.52
C GLY A 41 -7.13 -19.62 2.48
N ASN A 42 -6.02 -19.29 1.81
CA ASN A 42 -4.85 -20.17 1.67
C ASN A 42 -3.60 -19.66 2.37
N ALA A 43 -3.59 -18.38 2.75
CA ALA A 43 -2.45 -17.75 3.39
C ALA A 43 -2.93 -16.64 4.31
N ASN A 44 -2.09 -16.27 5.25
CA ASN A 44 -2.31 -15.05 6.02
C ASN A 44 -1.82 -13.87 5.19
N ILE A 45 -2.65 -12.85 5.07
CA ILE A 45 -2.34 -11.64 4.31
C ILE A 45 -2.04 -10.51 5.28
N VAL A 46 -0.95 -9.81 5.04
CA VAL A 46 -0.53 -8.65 5.83
C VAL A 46 -0.30 -7.49 4.88
N TYR A 47 -0.86 -6.34 5.18
CA TYR A 47 -0.59 -5.11 4.44
C TYR A 47 0.38 -4.23 5.21
N THR A 48 1.30 -3.59 4.50
CA THR A 48 2.06 -2.47 5.05
C THR A 48 1.58 -1.17 4.42
N LEU A 49 1.54 -0.12 5.20
CA LEU A 49 1.06 1.19 4.78
C LEU A 49 2.09 2.25 5.16
N ASP A 50 2.74 2.81 4.17
CA ASP A 50 3.57 4.00 4.40
C ASP A 50 2.64 5.10 4.90
N THR A 51 2.95 5.72 6.03
CA THR A 51 2.03 6.61 6.73
C THR A 51 2.75 7.88 7.16
N HIS A 52 2.26 9.01 6.66
CA HIS A 52 2.76 10.33 7.03
C HIS A 52 1.62 11.18 7.57
N MET A 53 1.96 12.25 8.24
CA MET A 53 0.98 13.20 8.79
C MET A 53 1.06 14.52 8.01
N GLU A 54 0.16 15.44 8.33
CA GLU A 54 0.09 16.73 7.63
C GLU A 54 1.40 17.53 7.68
N ASP A 55 2.24 17.29 8.68
CA ASP A 55 3.53 17.96 8.85
C ASP A 55 4.66 17.29 8.06
N TYR A 56 4.35 16.42 7.11
CA TYR A 56 5.35 15.66 6.34
C TYR A 56 6.48 16.54 5.81
N MET A 57 6.16 17.72 5.26
CA MET A 57 7.17 18.61 4.68
C MET A 57 8.14 19.18 5.72
N ASN A 58 7.79 19.14 6.99
CA ASN A 58 8.64 19.59 8.09
C ASN A 58 9.50 18.46 8.66
N THR A 59 9.35 17.24 8.15
CA THR A 59 10.15 16.10 8.58
C THR A 59 11.44 16.01 7.76
N GLN A 60 12.40 15.25 8.26
CA GLN A 60 13.65 15.01 7.51
C GLN A 60 13.36 14.32 6.17
N GLU A 61 12.43 13.36 6.17
CA GLU A 61 12.04 12.66 4.94
C GLU A 61 11.42 13.64 3.95
N GLY A 62 10.56 14.55 4.40
CA GLY A 62 9.95 15.56 3.55
C GLY A 62 10.96 16.53 2.96
N ARG A 63 12.05 16.79 3.66
CA ARG A 63 13.15 17.63 3.13
C ARG A 63 13.93 16.92 2.04
N ASN A 64 14.09 15.61 2.17
CA ASN A 64 14.84 14.81 1.19
C ASN A 64 13.99 14.46 -0.03
N LEU A 65 12.70 14.25 0.16
CA LEU A 65 11.73 13.96 -0.90
C LEU A 65 10.53 14.90 -0.71
N PRO A 66 10.57 16.11 -1.28
CA PRO A 66 9.54 17.12 -1.01
C PRO A 66 8.26 16.89 -1.82
N VAL A 67 7.71 15.67 -1.73
CA VAL A 67 6.45 15.29 -2.35
C VAL A 67 5.55 14.71 -1.26
N LYS A 68 4.49 15.44 -0.91
CA LYS A 68 3.50 14.92 0.04
C LYS A 68 2.86 13.67 -0.53
N HIS A 69 2.86 12.60 0.23
CA HIS A 69 2.24 11.34 -0.17
C HIS A 69 1.85 10.54 1.07
N CYS A 70 0.86 9.68 0.91
CA CYS A 70 0.41 8.77 1.97
C CYS A 70 0.12 9.50 3.28
N ILE A 71 -0.53 10.65 3.19
CA ILE A 71 -0.94 11.44 4.35
C ILE A 71 -2.23 10.83 4.90
N LYS A 72 -2.17 10.30 6.10
CA LYS A 72 -3.35 9.71 6.75
C LYS A 72 -4.31 10.83 7.20
N PRO A 73 -5.62 10.74 6.95
CA PRO A 73 -6.38 9.64 6.33
C PRO A 73 -6.76 9.91 4.86
N ASP A 74 -5.94 10.64 4.11
CA ASP A 74 -6.25 11.02 2.74
C ASP A 74 -6.39 9.80 1.83
N ASN A 75 -7.05 9.99 0.69
CA ASN A 75 -7.29 8.89 -0.26
C ASN A 75 -5.98 8.28 -0.78
N GLY A 76 -4.93 9.09 -0.93
CA GLY A 76 -3.63 8.61 -1.39
C GLY A 76 -2.98 7.60 -0.44
N TRP A 77 -3.27 7.69 0.86
CA TRP A 77 -2.78 6.77 1.87
C TRP A 77 -3.48 5.41 1.81
N LYS A 78 -4.71 5.36 1.32
CA LYS A 78 -5.51 4.14 1.33
C LYS A 78 -4.98 3.10 0.34
N LEU A 79 -5.28 1.83 0.62
CA LEU A 79 -5.02 0.75 -0.33
C LEU A 79 -5.72 1.01 -1.65
N ILE A 80 -5.12 0.51 -2.74
CA ILE A 80 -5.75 0.61 -4.06
C ILE A 80 -7.12 -0.09 -4.06
N PRO A 81 -8.08 0.38 -4.90
CA PRO A 81 -9.44 -0.20 -4.90
C PRO A 81 -9.46 -1.70 -5.13
N GLU A 82 -8.54 -2.22 -5.92
CA GLU A 82 -8.46 -3.65 -6.23
C GLU A 82 -8.23 -4.52 -4.98
N LEU A 83 -7.68 -3.96 -3.91
CA LEU A 83 -7.40 -4.68 -2.67
C LEU A 83 -8.37 -4.34 -1.54
N GLU A 84 -9.23 -3.35 -1.73
CA GLU A 84 -10.07 -2.80 -0.66
C GLU A 84 -11.01 -3.85 -0.04
N GLY A 85 -11.52 -4.77 -0.84
CA GLY A 85 -12.43 -5.82 -0.37
C GLY A 85 -11.74 -7.04 0.23
N ILE A 86 -10.41 -7.08 0.23
CA ILE A 86 -9.65 -8.24 0.68
C ILE A 86 -9.13 -7.98 2.09
N LYS A 87 -9.63 -8.72 3.05
CA LYS A 87 -9.25 -8.54 4.46
C LYS A 87 -7.88 -9.15 4.74
N ALA A 88 -7.05 -8.40 5.44
CA ALA A 88 -5.80 -8.90 5.98
C ALA A 88 -5.98 -9.29 7.44
N VAL A 89 -5.12 -10.20 7.92
CA VAL A 89 -5.08 -10.50 9.36
C VAL A 89 -4.51 -9.32 10.12
N ARG A 90 -3.68 -8.50 9.48
CA ARG A 90 -3.10 -7.32 10.10
C ARG A 90 -2.61 -6.31 9.06
N SER A 91 -2.69 -5.03 9.41
CA SER A 91 -2.09 -3.95 8.65
C SER A 91 -1.10 -3.21 9.54
N PHE A 92 0.05 -2.86 8.99
CA PHE A 92 1.10 -2.13 9.71
C PHE A 92 1.27 -0.75 9.09
N GLU A 93 1.03 0.28 9.88
CA GLU A 93 1.32 1.66 9.50
C GLU A 93 2.76 1.98 9.89
N LYS A 94 3.54 2.34 8.89
CA LYS A 94 4.98 2.61 9.10
C LYS A 94 5.23 4.08 9.38
#